data_300d9645403deb06692c0fa8bb3c859f
#
_entry.id   300d9645403deb06692c0fa8bb3c859f
#
_cell.length_a   1.000
_cell.length_b   1.000
_cell.length_c   1.000
_cell.angle_alpha   90.00
_cell.angle_beta   90.00
_cell.angle_gamma   90.00
#
_symmetry.space_group_name_H-M   'P 1'
#
loop_
_entity.id
_entity.type
_entity.pdbx_description
1 polymer ?
#
loop_
_entity_poly.entity_id
_entity_poly.type
_entity_poly.pdbx_seq_one_letter_code
_entity_poly.pdbx_strand_id
1 'polypeptide(L)'
;MAEEAWLRGPIAGVDPLTAPVLYAFTQAREDLARYSEGLTPDQLWTSNVGFHIRHIARSTDRLLAYLEGRLPQQLGDGDPGASREELLAELDAAFNRAEKVVRSIDPATLREKREVGRKRLPTTVIGLLTHIAEHTQRHVGQAITAAKAISEPHT
;
A
#
# COMPACT_ATOMS: atom_id res chain seq x y z
N MET A 1 -20.22 -10.85 4.14
CA MET A 1 -19.08 -9.94 3.96
C MET A 1 -18.14 -10.09 5.12
N ALA A 2 -16.85 -10.22 4.88
CA ALA A 2 -15.87 -10.21 5.95
C ALA A 2 -15.84 -8.81 6.57
N GLU A 3 -15.68 -8.75 7.90
CA GLU A 3 -15.53 -7.51 8.62
C GLU A 3 -14.26 -6.77 8.19
N GLU A 4 -14.35 -5.45 8.08
CA GLU A 4 -13.19 -4.62 7.71
C GLU A 4 -12.03 -4.80 8.70
N ALA A 5 -10.81 -4.78 8.19
CA ALA A 5 -9.62 -5.13 8.97
C ALA A 5 -9.47 -4.34 10.28
N TRP A 6 -9.78 -3.05 10.27
CA TRP A 6 -9.64 -2.17 11.44
C TRP A 6 -10.62 -2.48 12.58
N LEU A 7 -11.70 -3.22 12.31
CA LEU A 7 -12.71 -3.63 13.31
C LEU A 7 -12.39 -4.99 13.94
N ARG A 8 -11.38 -5.72 13.47
CA ARG A 8 -11.05 -7.08 13.93
C ARG A 8 -10.32 -7.14 15.26
N GLY A 9 -10.14 -6.01 15.92
CA GLY A 9 -9.49 -5.91 17.22
C GLY A 9 -8.01 -5.57 17.16
N PRO A 10 -7.36 -5.47 18.34
CA PRO A 10 -5.97 -5.07 18.42
C PRO A 10 -5.02 -6.11 17.82
N ILE A 11 -3.91 -5.63 17.27
CA ILE A 11 -2.85 -6.48 16.74
C ILE A 11 -1.84 -6.74 17.87
N ALA A 12 -1.58 -8.01 18.17
CA ALA A 12 -0.63 -8.38 19.23
C ALA A 12 0.76 -7.79 18.96
N GLY A 13 1.34 -7.16 19.99
CA GLY A 13 2.68 -6.57 19.92
C GLY A 13 2.78 -5.27 19.13
N VAL A 14 1.65 -4.67 18.73
CA VAL A 14 1.60 -3.41 17.98
C VAL A 14 0.91 -2.33 18.81
N ASP A 15 1.54 -1.15 18.88
CA ASP A 15 0.94 0.00 19.56
C ASP A 15 -0.32 0.47 18.79
N PRO A 16 -1.41 0.83 19.51
CA PRO A 16 -2.64 1.32 18.89
C PRO A 16 -2.46 2.53 17.96
N LEU A 17 -1.42 3.34 18.16
CA LEU A 17 -1.13 4.50 17.30
C LEU A 17 -0.51 4.11 15.94
N THR A 18 0.13 2.96 15.85
CA THR A 18 0.74 2.46 14.60
C THR A 18 -0.07 1.35 13.93
N ALA A 19 -0.96 0.71 14.67
CA ALA A 19 -1.84 -0.36 14.16
C ALA A 19 -2.66 0.05 12.91
N PRO A 20 -3.16 1.29 12.76
CA PRO A 20 -3.92 1.69 11.57
C PRO A 20 -3.19 1.45 10.24
N VAL A 21 -1.87 1.55 10.20
CA VAL A 21 -1.08 1.25 9.00
C VAL A 21 -1.18 -0.23 8.63
N LEU A 22 -1.09 -1.11 9.62
CA LEU A 22 -1.19 -2.56 9.42
C LEU A 22 -2.61 -2.98 9.01
N TYR A 23 -3.64 -2.36 9.56
CA TYR A 23 -5.01 -2.57 9.11
C TYR A 23 -5.19 -2.16 7.64
N ALA A 24 -4.59 -1.03 7.24
CA ALA A 24 -4.64 -0.59 5.84
C ALA A 24 -3.97 -1.61 4.89
N PHE A 25 -2.85 -2.19 5.28
CA PHE A 25 -2.20 -3.24 4.49
C PHE A 25 -3.03 -4.51 4.40
N THR A 26 -3.61 -4.95 5.50
CA THR A 26 -4.48 -6.13 5.53
C THR A 26 -5.68 -5.94 4.62
N GLN A 27 -6.37 -4.81 4.74
CA GLN A 27 -7.52 -4.48 3.89
C GLN A 27 -7.13 -4.40 2.42
N ALA A 28 -5.99 -3.76 2.12
CA ALA A 28 -5.49 -3.65 0.74
C ALA A 28 -5.20 -5.03 0.11
N ARG A 29 -4.57 -5.94 0.85
CA ARG A 29 -4.32 -7.30 0.38
C ARG A 29 -5.61 -8.02 0.01
N GLU A 30 -6.59 -7.97 0.88
CA GLU A 30 -7.87 -8.65 0.68
C GLU A 30 -8.64 -8.05 -0.50
N ASP A 31 -8.74 -6.73 -0.56
CA ASP A 31 -9.48 -6.04 -1.61
C ASP A 31 -8.81 -6.20 -2.98
N LEU A 32 -7.50 -6.02 -3.07
CA LEU A 32 -6.79 -6.15 -4.35
C LEU A 32 -6.79 -7.59 -4.86
N ALA A 33 -6.65 -8.58 -3.98
CA ALA A 33 -6.80 -9.98 -4.36
C ALA A 33 -8.21 -10.27 -4.89
N ARG A 34 -9.24 -9.79 -4.20
CA ARG A 34 -10.64 -10.01 -4.56
C ARG A 34 -11.00 -9.33 -5.89
N TYR A 35 -10.71 -8.03 -6.02
CA TYR A 35 -11.15 -7.25 -7.19
C TYR A 35 -10.28 -7.46 -8.44
N SER A 36 -9.09 -8.02 -8.30
CA SER A 36 -8.28 -8.45 -9.45
C SER A 36 -8.54 -9.88 -9.90
N GLU A 37 -9.34 -10.65 -9.14
CA GLU A 37 -9.67 -12.03 -9.47
C GLU A 37 -10.40 -12.11 -10.81
N GLY A 38 -9.95 -13.02 -11.66
CA GLY A 38 -10.56 -13.25 -12.98
C GLY A 38 -10.23 -12.22 -14.05
N LEU A 39 -9.50 -11.15 -13.74
CA LEU A 39 -9.03 -10.20 -14.75
C LEU A 39 -7.95 -10.85 -15.61
N THR A 40 -8.09 -10.71 -16.93
CA THR A 40 -7.03 -11.11 -17.86
C THR A 40 -5.82 -10.19 -17.74
N PRO A 41 -4.61 -10.60 -18.18
CA PRO A 41 -3.44 -9.72 -18.21
C PRO A 41 -3.69 -8.42 -18.96
N ASP A 42 -4.41 -8.47 -20.08
CA ASP A 42 -4.79 -7.28 -20.84
C ASP A 42 -5.71 -6.35 -20.01
N GLN A 43 -6.73 -6.90 -19.38
CA GLN A 43 -7.64 -6.13 -18.52
C GLN A 43 -6.92 -5.48 -17.32
N LEU A 44 -5.98 -6.19 -16.69
CA LEU A 44 -5.18 -5.63 -15.59
C LEU A 44 -4.46 -4.34 -15.98
N TRP A 45 -3.90 -4.30 -17.17
CA TRP A 45 -3.10 -3.15 -17.61
C TRP A 45 -3.90 -2.07 -18.33
N THR A 46 -4.87 -2.43 -19.16
CA THR A 46 -5.72 -1.47 -19.86
C THR A 46 -6.67 -0.73 -18.92
N SER A 47 -7.06 -1.36 -17.80
CA SER A 47 -7.90 -0.74 -16.75
C SER A 47 -7.12 0.07 -15.74
N ASN A 48 -5.80 0.00 -15.71
CA ASN A 48 -4.91 0.51 -14.66
C ASN A 48 -4.99 -0.22 -13.30
N VAL A 49 -5.70 -1.31 -13.16
CA VAL A 49 -5.69 -2.10 -11.91
C VAL A 49 -4.27 -2.56 -11.58
N GLY A 50 -3.56 -3.13 -12.57
CA GLY A 50 -2.16 -3.54 -12.43
C GLY A 50 -1.23 -2.40 -12.06
N PHE A 51 -1.43 -1.22 -12.68
CA PHE A 51 -0.71 -0.01 -12.32
C PHE A 51 -0.90 0.34 -10.84
N HIS A 52 -2.14 0.34 -10.34
CA HIS A 52 -2.41 0.69 -8.94
C HIS A 52 -1.78 -0.30 -7.95
N ILE A 53 -1.85 -1.60 -8.22
CA ILE A 53 -1.21 -2.61 -7.36
C ILE A 53 0.29 -2.35 -7.26
N ARG A 54 0.97 -2.19 -8.38
CA ARG A 54 2.41 -1.90 -8.44
C ARG A 54 2.75 -0.56 -7.82
N HIS A 55 1.95 0.47 -8.07
CA HIS A 55 2.17 1.79 -7.52
C HIS A 55 2.09 1.80 -5.99
N ILE A 56 1.14 1.07 -5.42
CA ILE A 56 1.04 0.89 -3.95
C ILE A 56 2.33 0.24 -3.42
N ALA A 57 2.78 -0.86 -4.01
CA ALA A 57 3.98 -1.57 -3.59
C ALA A 57 5.22 -0.65 -3.60
N ARG A 58 5.45 0.02 -4.70
CA ARG A 58 6.64 0.88 -4.89
C ARG A 58 6.58 2.15 -4.07
N SER A 59 5.40 2.74 -3.92
CA SER A 59 5.20 3.92 -3.07
C SER A 59 5.38 3.57 -1.61
N THR A 60 4.95 2.40 -1.17
CA THR A 60 5.18 1.91 0.19
C THR A 60 6.68 1.80 0.47
N ASP A 61 7.45 1.18 -0.40
CA ASP A 61 8.91 1.07 -0.24
C ASP A 61 9.59 2.46 -0.22
N ARG A 62 9.15 3.37 -1.08
CA ARG A 62 9.68 4.74 -1.14
C ARG A 62 9.40 5.51 0.15
N LEU A 63 8.17 5.45 0.63
CA LEU A 63 7.77 6.14 1.86
C LEU A 63 8.42 5.51 3.08
N LEU A 64 8.62 4.19 3.07
CA LEU A 64 9.34 3.47 4.12
C LEU A 64 10.80 3.96 4.22
N ALA A 65 11.47 4.19 3.11
CA ALA A 65 12.82 4.74 3.12
C ALA A 65 12.87 6.12 3.80
N TYR A 66 11.94 7.01 3.48
CA TYR A 66 11.84 8.31 4.15
C TYR A 66 11.51 8.17 5.64
N LEU A 67 10.65 7.23 6.01
CA LEU A 67 10.32 6.92 7.41
C LEU A 67 11.56 6.52 8.20
N GLU A 68 12.45 5.74 7.60
CA GLU A 68 13.73 5.32 8.17
C GLU A 68 14.84 6.39 8.07
N GLY A 69 14.53 7.57 7.53
CA GLY A 69 15.51 8.64 7.34
C GLY A 69 16.51 8.38 6.21
N ARG A 70 16.16 7.50 5.26
CA ARG A 70 16.98 7.14 4.10
C ARG A 70 16.41 7.74 2.81
N LEU A 71 17.25 7.89 1.80
CA LEU A 71 16.80 8.21 0.46
C LEU A 71 16.27 6.93 -0.23
N PRO A 72 15.12 7.01 -0.92
CA PRO A 72 14.58 5.86 -1.63
C PRO A 72 15.43 5.52 -2.85
N GLN A 73 15.48 4.22 -3.17
CA GLN A 73 16.03 3.77 -4.45
C GLN A 73 15.11 4.23 -5.59
N GLN A 74 15.71 4.61 -6.71
CA GLN A 74 14.97 4.85 -7.94
C GLN A 74 14.74 3.51 -8.63
N LEU A 75 13.49 3.05 -8.61
CA LEU A 75 13.07 1.87 -9.35
C LEU A 75 12.53 2.33 -10.71
N GLY A 76 12.87 1.60 -11.75
CA GLY A 76 12.26 1.79 -13.07
C GLY A 76 10.76 1.47 -13.04
N ASP A 77 10.06 1.72 -14.16
CA ASP A 77 8.60 1.52 -14.24
C ASP A 77 8.16 0.06 -14.15
N GLY A 78 9.09 -0.88 -14.30
CA GLY A 78 8.84 -2.32 -14.27
C GLY A 78 8.19 -2.85 -15.54
N ASP A 79 7.92 -4.16 -15.55
CA ASP A 79 7.28 -4.82 -16.67
C ASP A 79 5.78 -4.46 -16.75
N PRO A 80 5.32 -3.78 -17.82
CA PRO A 80 3.90 -3.50 -17.99
C PRO A 80 3.05 -4.74 -18.32
N GLY A 81 3.70 -5.89 -18.53
CA GLY A 81 3.04 -7.18 -18.78
C GLY A 81 3.03 -8.13 -17.58
N ALA A 82 3.45 -7.67 -16.39
CA ALA A 82 3.47 -8.52 -15.20
C ALA A 82 2.10 -9.14 -14.93
N SER A 83 2.10 -10.42 -14.53
CA SER A 83 0.87 -11.16 -14.21
C SER A 83 0.25 -10.68 -12.89
N ARG A 84 -1.01 -11.05 -12.65
CA ARG A 84 -1.68 -10.81 -11.37
C ARG A 84 -0.88 -11.38 -10.21
N GLU A 85 -0.39 -12.61 -10.34
CA GLU A 85 0.40 -13.30 -9.32
C GLU A 85 1.71 -12.56 -9.01
N GLU A 86 2.40 -12.07 -10.03
CA GLU A 86 3.62 -11.28 -9.87
C GLU A 86 3.34 -9.94 -9.18
N LEU A 87 2.26 -9.26 -9.55
CA LEU A 87 1.84 -8.00 -8.93
C LEU A 87 1.46 -8.16 -7.46
N LEU A 88 0.69 -9.19 -7.12
CA LEU A 88 0.31 -9.47 -5.73
C LEU A 88 1.51 -9.91 -4.90
N ALA A 89 2.45 -10.65 -5.47
CA ALA A 89 3.70 -11.01 -4.79
C ALA A 89 4.59 -9.77 -4.53
N GLU A 90 4.69 -8.85 -5.49
CA GLU A 90 5.42 -7.58 -5.32
C GLU A 90 4.78 -6.74 -4.19
N LEU A 91 3.45 -6.68 -4.16
CA LEU A 91 2.70 -6.00 -3.10
C LEU A 91 2.95 -6.60 -1.72
N ASP A 92 2.83 -7.93 -1.61
CA ASP A 92 3.07 -8.65 -0.37
C ASP A 92 4.49 -8.44 0.16
N ALA A 93 5.48 -8.49 -0.72
CA ALA A 93 6.87 -8.27 -0.34
C ALA A 93 7.08 -6.84 0.22
N ALA A 94 6.50 -5.82 -0.43
CA ALA A 94 6.57 -4.44 0.05
C ALA A 94 5.87 -4.27 1.40
N PHE A 95 4.68 -4.81 1.56
CA PHE A 95 3.93 -4.74 2.82
C PHE A 95 4.63 -5.50 3.94
N ASN A 96 5.23 -6.65 3.67
CA ASN A 96 6.01 -7.39 4.67
C ASN A 96 7.21 -6.60 5.16
N ARG A 97 7.93 -5.91 4.26
CA ARG A 97 9.03 -5.01 4.65
C ARG A 97 8.53 -3.86 5.53
N ALA A 98 7.45 -3.22 5.12
CA ALA A 98 6.86 -2.10 5.86
C ALA A 98 6.31 -2.54 7.22
N GLU A 99 5.62 -3.67 7.27
CA GLU A 99 5.09 -4.23 8.52
C GLU A 99 6.20 -4.51 9.54
N LYS A 100 7.31 -5.07 9.10
CA LYS A 100 8.47 -5.31 9.97
C LYS A 100 8.99 -4.02 10.59
N VAL A 101 9.08 -2.94 9.83
CA VAL A 101 9.51 -1.62 10.33
C VAL A 101 8.46 -1.03 11.27
N VAL A 102 7.18 -1.05 10.89
CA VAL A 102 6.09 -0.51 11.72
C VAL A 102 6.03 -1.21 13.08
N ARG A 103 6.19 -2.53 13.12
CA ARG A 103 6.23 -3.30 14.38
C ARG A 103 7.41 -2.94 15.27
N SER A 104 8.49 -2.44 14.72
CA SER A 104 9.70 -2.06 15.46
C SER A 104 9.72 -0.61 15.93
N ILE A 105 8.75 0.22 15.51
CA ILE A 105 8.70 1.63 15.89
C ILE A 105 8.40 1.77 17.38
N ASP A 106 9.28 2.49 18.08
CA ASP A 106 9.00 2.96 19.43
C ASP A 106 7.98 4.12 19.36
N PRO A 107 6.82 4.04 20.01
CA PRO A 107 5.83 5.10 20.04
C PRO A 107 6.37 6.46 20.50
N ALA A 108 7.42 6.47 21.32
CA ALA A 108 8.08 7.70 21.75
C ALA A 108 8.73 8.48 20.58
N THR A 109 9.01 7.82 19.45
CA THR A 109 9.65 8.42 18.28
C THR A 109 8.67 8.97 17.24
N LEU A 110 7.37 8.84 17.46
CA LEU A 110 6.33 9.23 16.46
C LEU A 110 6.38 10.71 16.09
N ARG A 111 6.89 11.57 16.96
CA ARG A 111 7.03 13.02 16.71
C ARG A 111 8.36 13.41 16.10
N GLU A 112 9.29 12.48 15.90
CA GLU A 112 10.56 12.76 15.28
C GLU A 112 10.38 13.33 13.88
N LYS A 113 11.23 14.31 13.55
CA LYS A 113 11.21 14.97 12.25
C LYS A 113 11.71 14.03 11.16
N ARG A 114 11.07 14.13 10.01
CA ARG A 114 11.47 13.50 8.75
C ARG A 114 11.31 14.49 7.62
N GLU A 115 11.88 14.15 6.48
CA GLU A 115 11.75 14.91 5.25
C GLU A 115 11.28 13.97 4.14
N VAL A 116 10.46 14.47 3.24
CA VAL A 116 9.89 13.68 2.14
C VAL A 116 10.04 14.38 0.80
N GLY A 117 10.35 13.59 -0.23
CA GLY A 117 10.45 14.05 -1.61
C GLY A 117 11.74 14.78 -1.94
N ARG A 118 11.90 15.14 -3.21
CA ARG A 118 13.10 15.85 -3.71
C ARG A 118 13.26 17.23 -3.09
N LYS A 119 12.15 17.87 -2.73
CA LYS A 119 12.14 19.19 -2.08
C LYS A 119 12.38 19.12 -0.57
N ARG A 120 12.60 17.92 -0.02
CA ARG A 120 12.83 17.69 1.40
C ARG A 120 11.79 18.39 2.28
N LEU A 121 10.52 18.20 1.95
CA LEU A 121 9.42 18.81 2.68
C LEU A 121 9.35 18.25 4.11
N PRO A 122 9.18 19.09 5.12
CA PRO A 122 9.20 18.67 6.51
C PRO A 122 7.94 17.86 6.85
N THR A 123 8.14 16.78 7.58
CA THR A 123 7.09 15.94 8.14
C THR A 123 7.60 15.28 9.43
N THR A 124 6.87 14.28 9.90
CA THR A 124 7.20 13.48 11.08
C THR A 124 7.02 11.99 10.82
N VAL A 125 7.51 11.15 11.72
CA VAL A 125 7.28 9.70 11.65
C VAL A 125 5.79 9.38 11.55
N ILE A 126 4.97 9.95 12.45
CA ILE A 126 3.50 9.71 12.38
C ILE A 126 2.87 10.30 11.12
N GLY A 127 3.36 11.41 10.61
CA GLY A 127 2.90 11.99 9.35
C GLY A 127 3.13 11.05 8.17
N LEU A 128 4.31 10.44 8.08
CA LEU A 128 4.62 9.44 7.06
C LEU A 128 3.81 8.16 7.21
N LEU A 129 3.64 7.65 8.43
CA LEU A 129 2.78 6.49 8.69
C LEU A 129 1.34 6.73 8.24
N THR A 130 0.79 7.89 8.58
CA THR A 130 -0.55 8.29 8.16
C THR A 130 -0.66 8.36 6.64
N HIS A 131 0.34 8.94 5.98
CA HIS A 131 0.35 9.04 4.53
C HIS A 131 0.49 7.67 3.85
N ILE A 132 1.31 6.75 4.40
CA ILE A 132 1.41 5.38 3.88
C ILE A 132 0.03 4.70 3.89
N ALA A 133 -0.70 4.78 5.00
CA ALA A 133 -2.02 4.18 5.11
C ALA A 133 -3.04 4.84 4.16
N GLU A 134 -3.09 6.16 4.15
CA GLU A 134 -4.01 6.95 3.33
C GLU A 134 -3.74 6.75 1.83
N HIS A 135 -2.49 6.83 1.41
CA HIS A 135 -2.08 6.63 0.02
C HIS A 135 -2.42 5.22 -0.47
N THR A 136 -2.16 4.21 0.35
CA THR A 136 -2.53 2.82 0.06
C THR A 136 -4.02 2.71 -0.20
N GLN A 137 -4.87 3.20 0.71
CA GLN A 137 -6.31 3.08 0.57
C GLN A 137 -6.88 3.93 -0.57
N ARG A 138 -6.29 5.07 -0.86
CA ARG A 138 -6.67 5.89 -2.03
C ARG A 138 -6.50 5.11 -3.33
N HIS A 139 -5.38 4.44 -3.52
CA HIS A 139 -5.12 3.66 -4.72
C HIS A 139 -5.89 2.34 -4.76
N VAL A 140 -6.16 1.72 -3.61
CA VAL A 140 -7.08 0.57 -3.51
C VAL A 140 -8.47 0.96 -4.03
N GLY A 141 -9.01 2.08 -3.58
CA GLY A 141 -10.31 2.59 -4.03
C GLY A 141 -10.35 2.82 -5.55
N GLN A 142 -9.29 3.38 -6.12
CA GLN A 142 -9.16 3.56 -7.57
C GLN A 142 -9.12 2.23 -8.32
N ALA A 143 -8.37 1.25 -7.82
CA ALA A 143 -8.30 -0.08 -8.39
C ALA A 143 -9.66 -0.80 -8.35
N ILE A 144 -10.38 -0.70 -7.24
CA ILE A 144 -11.74 -1.27 -7.10
C ILE A 144 -12.69 -0.66 -8.12
N THR A 145 -12.70 0.66 -8.25
CA THR A 145 -13.54 1.36 -9.23
C THR A 145 -13.22 0.93 -10.65
N ALA A 146 -11.94 0.85 -11.00
CA ALA A 146 -11.50 0.40 -12.31
C ALA A 146 -11.89 -1.06 -12.61
N ALA A 147 -11.74 -1.95 -11.62
CA ALA A 147 -12.13 -3.35 -11.76
C ALA A 147 -13.65 -3.52 -11.96
N LYS A 148 -14.45 -2.79 -11.20
CA LYS A 148 -15.92 -2.82 -11.34
C LYS A 148 -16.38 -2.35 -12.72
N ALA A 149 -15.74 -1.34 -13.27
CA ALA A 149 -16.07 -0.82 -14.61
C ALA A 149 -15.86 -1.84 -15.73
N ILE A 150 -14.95 -2.82 -15.55
CA ILE A 150 -14.75 -3.92 -16.52
C ILE A 150 -15.88 -4.96 -16.40
N SER A 151 -16.34 -5.22 -15.18
CA SER A 151 -17.31 -6.28 -14.88
C SER A 151 -18.75 -5.87 -15.18
N GLU A 152 -19.04 -4.59 -15.37
CA GLU A 152 -20.38 -4.13 -15.74
C GLU A 152 -20.57 -4.24 -17.25
N PRO A 153 -21.62 -4.95 -17.73
CA PRO A 153 -21.94 -4.97 -19.15
C PRO A 153 -22.34 -3.55 -19.58
N HIS A 154 -21.69 -3.06 -20.59
CA HIS A 154 -22.11 -1.82 -21.26
C HIS A 154 -23.50 -2.07 -21.89
N THR A 155 -24.56 -1.55 -21.26
CA THR A 155 -25.92 -1.47 -21.84
C THR A 155 -26.01 -0.31 -22.81
#